data_9bb50f046567f74eb62bd5dc9f264834
#
_entry.id   9bb50f046567f74eb62bd5dc9f264834
#
_cell.length_a   1.000
_cell.length_b   1.000
_cell.length_c   1.000
_cell.angle_alpha   90.00
_cell.angle_beta   90.00
_cell.angle_gamma   90.00
#
_symmetry.space_group_name_H-M   'P 1'
#
loop_
_entity.id
_entity.type
_entity.pdbx_description
1 polymer ?
#
loop_
_entity_poly.entity_id
_entity_poly.type
_entity_poly.pdbx_seq_one_letter_code
_entity_poly.pdbx_strand_id
1 'polypeptide(L)'
;VCSFANAEGGYLVYGIKEKQGTVSEIIGITIPKNDTDKFELQRRNDLQPIFPRVPNIKFSFIPLQSGKHVVVMYIKHDSFAPYTQIENQVNYKFFKRAGNEKVTMTYAEIRNMFNDSIALDKEIEKYRKERLHFYGEQSEEHNDYYSKFLLLHVIPDTFLDSDYDHSVFSI
;
A
#
# COMPACT_ATOMS: atom_id res chain seq x y z
N VAL A 1 1.38 -4.94 -10.53
CA VAL A 1 1.10 -4.36 -9.19
C VAL A 1 2.40 -4.05 -8.47
N CYS A 2 3.31 -5.03 -8.22
CA CYS A 2 4.57 -4.80 -7.50
C CYS A 2 5.37 -3.58 -8.03
N SER A 3 5.49 -3.45 -9.35
CA SER A 3 6.26 -2.34 -9.94
C SER A 3 5.68 -0.96 -9.67
N PHE A 4 4.39 -0.85 -9.43
CA PHE A 4 3.74 0.39 -8.98
C PHE A 4 3.99 0.63 -7.49
N ALA A 5 3.82 -0.39 -6.66
CA ALA A 5 4.03 -0.28 -5.22
C ALA A 5 5.51 0.03 -4.87
N ASN A 6 6.46 -0.45 -5.69
CA ASN A 6 7.89 -0.15 -5.59
C ASN A 6 8.31 1.21 -6.21
N ALA A 7 7.35 1.99 -6.65
CA ALA A 7 7.56 3.34 -7.16
C ALA A 7 6.51 4.26 -6.50
N GLU A 8 6.11 5.33 -7.16
CA GLU A 8 5.17 6.33 -6.66
C GLU A 8 3.70 5.84 -6.57
N GLY A 9 3.48 4.53 -6.72
CA GLY A 9 2.13 4.00 -6.90
C GLY A 9 1.62 4.20 -8.32
N GLY A 10 0.29 4.23 -8.50
CA GLY A 10 -0.31 4.53 -9.79
C GLY A 10 -1.62 3.81 -10.06
N TYR A 11 -2.06 3.91 -11.29
CA TYR A 11 -3.35 3.39 -11.73
C TYR A 11 -3.17 2.31 -12.79
N LEU A 12 -3.92 1.21 -12.65
CA LEU A 12 -4.08 0.19 -13.68
C LEU A 12 -5.55 0.21 -14.12
N VAL A 13 -5.78 0.43 -15.40
CA VAL A 13 -7.12 0.60 -15.94
C VAL A 13 -7.46 -0.57 -16.85
N TYR A 14 -8.61 -1.19 -16.62
CA TYR A 14 -9.18 -2.26 -17.42
C TYR A 14 -10.36 -1.75 -18.23
N GLY A 15 -10.49 -2.24 -19.46
CA GLY A 15 -11.59 -1.88 -20.36
C GLY A 15 -11.26 -0.71 -21.26
N ILE A 16 -9.98 -0.34 -21.37
CA ILE A 16 -9.48 0.66 -22.31
C ILE A 16 -8.55 -0.03 -23.31
N LYS A 17 -8.73 0.28 -24.59
CA LYS A 17 -7.85 -0.15 -25.66
C LYS A 17 -6.84 0.94 -25.96
N GLU A 18 -5.59 0.57 -25.97
CA GLU A 18 -4.46 1.45 -26.26
C GLU A 18 -3.94 1.21 -27.68
N LYS A 19 -3.52 2.28 -28.32
CA LYS A 19 -2.78 2.23 -29.57
C LYS A 19 -1.66 3.27 -29.52
N GLN A 20 -0.41 2.81 -29.60
CA GLN A 20 0.79 3.65 -29.57
C GLN A 20 0.87 4.59 -28.35
N GLY A 21 0.58 4.07 -27.15
CA GLY A 21 0.64 4.86 -25.90
C GLY A 21 -0.55 5.79 -25.69
N THR A 22 -1.54 5.78 -26.58
CA THR A 22 -2.71 6.66 -26.49
C THR A 22 -3.99 5.82 -26.40
N VAL A 23 -4.94 6.29 -25.58
CA VAL A 23 -6.27 5.67 -25.52
C VAL A 23 -6.96 5.79 -26.88
N SER A 24 -7.29 4.65 -27.48
CA SER A 24 -7.98 4.58 -28.78
C SER A 24 -9.47 4.31 -28.64
N GLU A 25 -9.89 3.56 -27.65
CA GLU A 25 -11.29 3.16 -27.49
C GLU A 25 -11.58 2.74 -26.05
N ILE A 26 -12.77 3.08 -25.55
CA ILE A 26 -13.27 2.60 -24.26
C ILE A 26 -14.23 1.45 -24.53
N ILE A 27 -13.75 0.22 -24.40
CA ILE A 27 -14.51 -1.00 -24.70
C ILE A 27 -15.27 -1.56 -23.51
N GLY A 28 -14.84 -1.22 -22.29
CA GLY A 28 -15.34 -1.79 -21.04
C GLY A 28 -15.08 -3.29 -20.92
N ILE A 29 -15.20 -3.81 -19.71
CA ILE A 29 -15.19 -5.25 -19.41
C ILE A 29 -16.56 -5.70 -18.91
N THR A 30 -16.92 -6.93 -19.21
CA THR A 30 -18.15 -7.54 -18.69
C THR A 30 -17.88 -8.12 -17.33
N ILE A 31 -18.62 -7.65 -16.33
CA ILE A 31 -18.61 -8.24 -14.97
C ILE A 31 -19.83 -9.15 -14.87
N PRO A 32 -19.65 -10.47 -14.70
CA PRO A 32 -20.77 -11.40 -14.61
C PRO A 32 -21.75 -11.00 -13.51
N LYS A 33 -23.05 -10.91 -13.86
CA LYS A 33 -24.14 -10.54 -12.94
C LYS A 33 -23.96 -9.17 -12.26
N ASN A 34 -23.09 -8.29 -12.79
CA ASN A 34 -22.68 -7.02 -12.18
C ASN A 34 -22.15 -7.18 -10.74
N ASP A 35 -21.60 -8.35 -10.42
CA ASP A 35 -21.04 -8.66 -9.09
C ASP A 35 -19.61 -8.10 -8.98
N THR A 36 -19.52 -6.83 -8.65
CA THR A 36 -18.27 -6.09 -8.51
C THR A 36 -17.42 -6.64 -7.37
N ASP A 37 -18.06 -7.07 -6.28
CA ASP A 37 -17.38 -7.60 -5.09
C ASP A 37 -16.67 -8.90 -5.41
N LYS A 38 -17.34 -9.78 -6.17
CA LYS A 38 -16.73 -11.02 -6.62
C LYS A 38 -15.58 -10.79 -7.60
N PHE A 39 -15.70 -9.81 -8.49
CA PHE A 39 -14.61 -9.42 -9.37
C PHE A 39 -13.41 -8.92 -8.58
N GLU A 40 -13.63 -8.03 -7.61
CA GLU A 40 -12.57 -7.51 -6.74
C GLU A 40 -11.90 -8.64 -5.96
N LEU A 41 -12.67 -9.52 -5.34
CA LEU A 41 -12.15 -10.67 -4.61
C LEU A 41 -11.26 -11.56 -5.48
N GLN A 42 -11.69 -11.85 -6.71
CA GLN A 42 -10.87 -12.63 -7.65
C GLN A 42 -9.55 -11.92 -7.96
N ARG A 43 -9.58 -10.61 -8.23
CA ARG A 43 -8.35 -9.84 -8.50
C ARG A 43 -7.43 -9.79 -7.28
N ARG A 44 -7.96 -9.66 -6.07
CA ARG A 44 -7.16 -9.75 -4.84
C ARG A 44 -6.53 -11.12 -4.65
N ASN A 45 -7.24 -12.19 -4.97
CA ASN A 45 -6.70 -13.55 -4.92
C ASN A 45 -5.56 -13.77 -5.91
N ASP A 46 -5.64 -13.18 -7.12
CA ASP A 46 -4.55 -13.25 -8.10
C ASP A 46 -3.25 -12.56 -7.60
N LEU A 47 -3.36 -11.69 -6.60
CA LEU A 47 -2.22 -10.96 -6.02
C LEU A 47 -1.60 -11.69 -4.81
N GLN A 48 -2.17 -12.80 -4.33
CA GLN A 48 -1.63 -13.56 -3.19
C GLN A 48 -0.14 -13.98 -3.35
N PRO A 49 0.37 -14.26 -4.58
CA PRO A 49 1.80 -14.55 -4.76
C PRO A 49 2.74 -13.35 -4.55
N ILE A 50 2.21 -12.18 -4.19
CA ILE A 50 3.03 -11.00 -3.89
C ILE A 50 3.57 -11.08 -2.47
N PHE A 51 4.88 -10.88 -2.33
CA PHE A 51 5.59 -10.87 -1.06
C PHE A 51 6.18 -9.47 -0.77
N PRO A 52 6.24 -9.01 0.49
CA PRO A 52 5.90 -9.71 1.74
C PRO A 52 4.38 -9.78 2.02
N ARG A 53 3.58 -9.00 1.35
CA ARG A 53 2.13 -8.93 1.46
C ARG A 53 1.53 -8.35 0.17
N VAL A 54 0.22 -8.43 0.02
CA VAL A 54 -0.47 -7.70 -1.05
C VAL A 54 -0.40 -6.20 -0.75
N PRO A 55 0.06 -5.36 -1.70
CA PRO A 55 0.06 -3.91 -1.53
C PRO A 55 -1.34 -3.34 -1.28
N ASN A 56 -1.40 -2.13 -0.74
CA ASN A 56 -2.68 -1.43 -0.57
C ASN A 56 -3.25 -1.05 -1.94
N ILE A 57 -4.40 -1.64 -2.27
CA ILE A 57 -5.09 -1.42 -3.54
C ILE A 57 -6.55 -1.04 -3.31
N LYS A 58 -7.04 -0.13 -4.15
CA LYS A 58 -8.45 0.27 -4.20
C LYS A 58 -8.99 0.07 -5.59
N PHE A 59 -10.24 -0.41 -5.69
CA PHE A 59 -10.93 -0.57 -6.95
C PHE A 59 -12.03 0.49 -7.08
N SER A 60 -12.21 0.98 -8.30
CA SER A 60 -13.33 1.83 -8.68
C SER A 60 -13.96 1.27 -9.95
N PHE A 61 -15.27 1.13 -9.95
CA PHE A 61 -16.05 0.57 -11.05
C PHE A 61 -16.89 1.67 -11.70
N ILE A 62 -16.62 1.97 -12.95
CA ILE A 62 -17.30 3.01 -13.73
C ILE A 62 -18.22 2.34 -14.72
N PRO A 63 -19.56 2.39 -14.52
CA PRO A 63 -20.51 1.76 -15.43
C PRO A 63 -20.56 2.52 -16.75
N LEU A 64 -20.66 1.77 -17.85
CA LEU A 64 -20.86 2.30 -19.20
C LEU A 64 -22.31 2.07 -19.64
N GLN A 65 -22.78 2.88 -20.58
CA GLN A 65 -24.12 2.71 -21.18
C GLN A 65 -24.33 1.34 -21.83
N SER A 66 -23.25 0.67 -22.24
CA SER A 66 -23.26 -0.68 -22.78
C SER A 66 -23.50 -1.80 -21.76
N GLY A 67 -23.70 -1.47 -20.48
CA GLY A 67 -23.78 -2.44 -19.39
C GLY A 67 -22.43 -3.06 -18.97
N LYS A 68 -21.33 -2.60 -19.56
CA LYS A 68 -19.98 -2.97 -19.18
C LYS A 68 -19.40 -1.96 -18.18
N HIS A 69 -18.21 -2.24 -17.66
CA HIS A 69 -17.52 -1.36 -16.71
C HIS A 69 -16.10 -1.05 -17.19
N VAL A 70 -15.66 0.17 -16.95
CA VAL A 70 -14.22 0.47 -16.83
C VAL A 70 -13.85 0.26 -15.36
N VAL A 71 -12.80 -0.52 -15.11
CA VAL A 71 -12.33 -0.76 -13.75
C VAL A 71 -10.98 -0.11 -13.58
N VAL A 72 -10.88 0.74 -12.55
CA VAL A 72 -9.65 1.41 -12.17
C VAL A 72 -9.14 0.78 -10.88
N MET A 73 -7.94 0.22 -10.92
CA MET A 73 -7.22 -0.25 -9.74
C MET A 73 -6.16 0.79 -9.39
N TYR A 74 -6.33 1.46 -8.27
CA TYR A 74 -5.31 2.31 -7.69
C TYR A 74 -4.40 1.48 -6.79
N ILE A 75 -3.09 1.56 -7.03
CA ILE A 75 -2.05 0.94 -6.23
C ILE A 75 -1.33 2.07 -5.48
N LYS A 76 -1.44 2.07 -4.16
CA LYS A 76 -0.74 3.06 -3.34
C LYS A 76 0.75 2.72 -3.25
N HIS A 77 1.59 3.74 -3.25
CA HIS A 77 2.96 3.59 -2.76
C HIS A 77 2.91 3.16 -1.30
N ASP A 78 3.83 2.32 -0.88
CA ASP A 78 3.79 1.70 0.43
C ASP A 78 5.21 1.65 1.01
N SER A 79 5.38 2.18 2.20
CA SER A 79 6.65 2.19 2.93
C SER A 79 7.17 0.80 3.32
N PHE A 80 6.35 -0.24 3.15
CA PHE A 80 6.77 -1.64 3.33
C PHE A 80 7.40 -2.28 2.09
N ALA A 81 7.66 -1.50 1.04
CA ALA A 81 8.45 -1.96 -0.10
C ALA A 81 9.84 -2.47 0.36
N PRO A 82 10.53 -3.32 -0.40
CA PRO A 82 10.20 -3.71 -1.76
C PRO A 82 9.25 -4.91 -1.88
N TYR A 83 8.36 -4.83 -2.85
CA TYR A 83 7.45 -5.90 -3.21
C TYR A 83 8.01 -6.76 -4.35
N THR A 84 7.83 -8.07 -4.25
CA THR A 84 8.21 -9.00 -5.30
C THR A 84 7.10 -10.02 -5.56
N GLN A 85 7.11 -10.60 -6.73
CA GLN A 85 6.28 -11.77 -7.03
C GLN A 85 7.16 -13.01 -6.95
N ILE A 86 6.68 -14.02 -6.24
CA ILE A 86 7.37 -15.31 -6.15
C ILE A 86 6.94 -16.15 -7.34
N GLU A 87 7.86 -16.41 -8.25
CA GLU A 87 7.70 -17.36 -9.34
C GLU A 87 8.37 -18.70 -8.96
N ASN A 88 7.60 -19.79 -8.94
CA ASN A 88 8.10 -21.16 -8.68
C ASN A 88 8.90 -21.31 -7.38
N GLN A 89 8.55 -20.58 -6.32
CA GLN A 89 9.14 -20.63 -4.98
C GLN A 89 10.64 -20.28 -4.88
N VAL A 90 11.31 -19.92 -5.98
CA VAL A 90 12.77 -19.77 -6.02
C VAL A 90 13.23 -18.44 -6.65
N ASN A 91 12.44 -17.83 -7.52
CA ASN A 91 12.86 -16.66 -8.27
C ASN A 91 12.17 -15.38 -7.77
N TYR A 92 12.92 -14.57 -7.04
CA TYR A 92 12.49 -13.25 -6.61
C TYR A 92 12.95 -12.20 -7.63
N LYS A 93 12.01 -11.60 -8.36
CA LYS A 93 12.32 -10.49 -9.26
C LYS A 93 11.65 -9.23 -8.75
N PHE A 94 12.46 -8.23 -8.47
CA PHE A 94 12.00 -6.92 -8.06
C PHE A 94 11.91 -6.00 -9.27
N PHE A 95 10.75 -5.39 -9.46
CA PHE A 95 10.48 -4.47 -10.55
C PHE A 95 9.97 -3.14 -10.00
N LYS A 96 10.35 -2.04 -10.66
CA LYS A 96 9.78 -0.72 -10.45
C LYS A 96 9.20 -0.15 -11.74
N ARG A 97 8.42 0.90 -11.63
CA ARG A 97 8.01 1.73 -12.78
C ARG A 97 9.07 2.80 -13.02
N ALA A 98 9.38 3.01 -14.30
CA ALA A 98 10.16 4.13 -14.79
C ALA A 98 9.37 4.72 -15.96
N GLY A 99 8.56 5.75 -15.68
CA GLY A 99 7.56 6.24 -16.63
C GLY A 99 6.56 5.14 -17.03
N ASN A 100 6.45 4.86 -18.32
CA ASN A 100 5.52 3.84 -18.84
C ASN A 100 6.10 2.42 -18.83
N GLU A 101 7.34 2.24 -18.41
CA GLU A 101 8.01 0.95 -18.48
C GLU A 101 8.11 0.26 -17.12
N LYS A 102 8.11 -1.07 -17.15
CA LYS A 102 8.46 -1.92 -16.03
C LYS A 102 9.94 -2.31 -16.17
N VAL A 103 10.77 -1.84 -15.26
CA VAL A 103 12.21 -2.12 -15.25
C VAL A 103 12.61 -2.96 -14.04
N THR A 104 13.64 -3.79 -14.19
CA THR A 104 14.20 -4.55 -13.07
C THR A 104 14.97 -3.60 -12.15
N MET A 105 14.78 -3.75 -10.86
CA MET A 105 15.50 -2.98 -9.85
C MET A 105 16.95 -3.46 -9.73
N THR A 106 17.84 -2.53 -9.51
CA THR A 106 19.24 -2.82 -9.19
C THR A 106 19.37 -3.29 -7.73
N TYR A 107 20.48 -3.95 -7.42
CA TYR A 107 20.81 -4.36 -6.05
C TYR A 107 20.80 -3.17 -5.07
N ALA A 108 21.35 -2.03 -5.49
CA ALA A 108 21.40 -0.84 -4.65
C ALA A 108 20.01 -0.31 -4.31
N GLU A 109 19.10 -0.26 -5.27
CA GLU A 109 17.71 0.16 -5.06
C GLU A 109 16.96 -0.78 -4.11
N ILE A 110 17.09 -2.09 -4.33
CA ILE A 110 16.48 -3.09 -3.46
C ILE A 110 16.98 -2.94 -2.02
N ARG A 111 18.31 -2.81 -1.84
CA ARG A 111 18.93 -2.62 -0.53
C ARG A 111 18.44 -1.36 0.16
N ASN A 112 18.36 -0.24 -0.57
CA ASN A 112 17.88 1.01 0.00
C ASN A 112 16.43 0.88 0.49
N MET A 113 15.54 0.30 -0.31
CA MET A 113 14.15 0.10 0.08
C MET A 113 13.99 -0.79 1.33
N PHE A 114 14.83 -1.84 1.47
CA PHE A 114 14.83 -2.62 2.71
C PHE A 114 15.34 -1.81 3.91
N ASN A 115 16.36 -0.97 3.72
CA ASN A 115 16.86 -0.12 4.79
C ASN A 115 15.81 0.91 5.22
N ASP A 116 15.09 1.50 4.27
CA ASP A 116 14.02 2.47 4.54
C ASP A 116 12.88 1.82 5.33
N SER A 117 12.47 0.62 4.95
CA SER A 117 11.47 -0.16 5.69
C SER A 117 11.91 -0.47 7.13
N ILE A 118 13.17 -0.87 7.34
CA ILE A 118 13.72 -1.14 8.68
C ILE A 118 13.82 0.15 9.51
N ALA A 119 14.17 1.27 8.87
CA ALA A 119 14.23 2.56 9.55
C ALA A 119 12.85 2.99 10.04
N LEU A 120 11.82 2.79 9.23
CA LEU A 120 10.42 3.02 9.58
C LEU A 120 10.00 2.24 10.83
N ASP A 121 10.27 0.93 10.86
CA ASP A 121 9.92 0.09 12.01
C ASP A 121 10.58 0.59 13.31
N LYS A 122 11.84 1.04 13.22
CA LYS A 122 12.57 1.61 14.37
C LYS A 122 11.97 2.93 14.84
N GLU A 123 11.55 3.79 13.94
CA GLU A 123 10.90 5.07 14.28
C GLU A 123 9.54 4.86 14.94
N ILE A 124 8.74 3.93 14.42
CA ILE A 124 7.47 3.54 15.05
C ILE A 124 7.72 2.99 16.45
N GLU A 125 8.73 2.13 16.62
CA GLU A 125 9.06 1.58 17.95
C GLU A 125 9.55 2.66 18.93
N LYS A 126 10.38 3.60 18.46
CA LYS A 126 10.83 4.74 19.23
C LYS A 126 9.65 5.59 19.70
N TYR A 127 8.77 5.97 18.79
CA TYR A 127 7.55 6.73 19.11
C TYR A 127 6.68 6.02 20.15
N ARG A 128 6.48 4.71 20.00
CA ARG A 128 5.74 3.92 21.00
C ARG A 128 6.38 3.96 22.38
N LYS A 129 7.70 3.82 22.46
CA LYS A 129 8.45 3.85 23.73
C LYS A 129 8.35 5.22 24.39
N GLU A 130 8.50 6.30 23.63
CA GLU A 130 8.38 7.67 24.13
C GLU A 130 6.97 7.94 24.70
N ARG A 131 5.93 7.49 24.02
CA ARG A 131 4.54 7.65 24.51
C ARG A 131 4.25 6.79 25.73
N LEU A 132 4.77 5.58 25.80
CA LEU A 132 4.62 4.72 26.98
C LEU A 132 5.33 5.34 28.20
N HIS A 133 6.51 5.91 28.00
CA HIS A 133 7.26 6.61 29.07
C HIS A 133 6.49 7.83 29.58
N PHE A 134 6.01 8.68 28.66
CA PHE A 134 5.23 9.87 28.99
C PHE A 134 3.99 9.55 29.84
N TYR A 135 3.20 8.54 29.45
CA TYR A 135 2.02 8.15 30.22
C TYR A 135 2.36 7.37 31.49
N GLY A 136 3.49 6.66 31.54
CA GLY A 136 3.99 6.01 32.74
C GLY A 136 4.35 7.00 33.84
N GLU A 137 5.07 8.07 33.50
CA GLU A 137 5.42 9.13 34.45
C GLU A 137 4.19 9.87 35.00
N GLN A 138 3.21 10.18 34.15
CA GLN A 138 1.97 10.83 34.62
C GLN A 138 1.16 9.95 35.58
N SER A 139 1.22 8.63 35.44
CA SER A 139 0.52 7.71 36.33
C SER A 139 1.13 7.63 37.74
N GLU A 140 2.42 7.89 37.86
CA GLU A 140 3.13 7.95 39.16
C GLU A 140 2.79 9.21 39.96
N GLU A 141 2.55 10.35 39.29
CA GLU A 141 2.17 11.60 39.96
C GLU A 141 0.76 11.56 40.57
N HIS A 142 -0.13 10.73 40.05
CA HIS A 142 -1.53 10.68 40.49
C HIS A 142 -1.84 9.55 41.48
N ASN A 143 -0.89 8.95 42.15
CA ASN A 143 -1.00 8.04 43.28
C ASN A 143 -2.28 7.16 43.37
N ASP A 144 -2.83 6.79 42.23
CA ASP A 144 -4.03 5.98 42.12
C ASP A 144 -3.63 4.51 41.94
N TYR A 145 -3.46 3.83 43.07
CA TYR A 145 -2.98 2.44 43.21
C TYR A 145 -3.81 1.39 42.39
N TYR A 146 -4.86 1.80 41.71
CA TYR A 146 -5.78 0.90 41.03
C TYR A 146 -6.07 1.23 39.56
N SER A 147 -5.41 2.23 38.99
CA SER A 147 -5.63 2.62 37.60
C SER A 147 -4.93 1.65 36.65
N LYS A 148 -5.69 0.81 35.98
CA LYS A 148 -5.23 0.03 34.84
C LYS A 148 -5.51 0.82 33.57
N PHE A 149 -4.47 1.11 32.81
CA PHE A 149 -4.62 1.83 31.55
C PHE A 149 -4.55 0.85 30.36
N LEU A 150 -5.42 1.06 29.39
CA LEU A 150 -5.29 0.48 28.06
C LEU A 150 -4.85 1.60 27.12
N LEU A 151 -3.64 1.53 26.60
CA LEU A 151 -3.13 2.48 25.63
C LEU A 151 -3.22 1.87 24.23
N LEU A 152 -4.07 2.47 23.39
CA LEU A 152 -4.20 2.11 21.99
C LEU A 152 -3.45 3.12 21.12
N HIS A 153 -2.39 2.68 20.45
CA HIS A 153 -1.69 3.49 19.46
C HIS A 153 -2.22 3.17 18.06
N VAL A 154 -2.81 4.16 17.40
CA VAL A 154 -3.17 4.08 15.98
C VAL A 154 -2.17 4.92 15.21
N ILE A 155 -1.27 4.27 14.49
CA ILE A 155 -0.24 4.92 13.68
C ILE A 155 -0.70 4.84 12.23
N PRO A 156 -1.02 5.97 11.58
CA PRO A 156 -1.39 5.97 10.17
C PRO A 156 -0.23 5.52 9.29
N ASP A 157 -0.53 4.95 8.14
CA ASP A 157 0.47 4.53 7.15
C ASP A 157 1.24 5.70 6.51
N THR A 158 0.73 6.93 6.70
CA THR A 158 1.37 8.19 6.28
C THR A 158 2.19 8.85 7.38
N PHE A 159 2.38 8.20 8.51
CA PHE A 159 3.03 8.77 9.70
C PHE A 159 4.44 9.34 9.42
N LEU A 160 5.13 8.82 8.42
CA LEU A 160 6.47 9.24 8.03
C LEU A 160 6.52 10.07 6.75
N ASP A 161 5.37 10.44 6.18
CA ASP A 161 5.37 11.41 5.10
C ASP A 161 5.93 12.72 5.65
N SER A 162 6.93 13.31 4.99
CA SER A 162 7.65 14.51 5.42
C SER A 162 6.75 15.72 5.66
N ASP A 163 5.57 15.70 5.07
CA ASP A 163 4.55 16.75 5.17
C ASP A 163 3.52 16.51 6.28
N TYR A 164 3.67 15.42 7.06
CA TYR A 164 2.74 15.10 8.13
C TYR A 164 3.05 15.89 9.38
N ASP A 165 2.12 16.74 9.80
CA ASP A 165 2.24 17.50 11.05
C ASP A 165 1.95 16.61 12.26
N HIS A 166 3.01 16.16 12.93
CA HIS A 166 2.94 15.34 14.13
C HIS A 166 2.36 16.07 15.35
N SER A 167 2.21 17.41 15.30
CA SER A 167 1.68 18.21 16.40
C SER A 167 0.17 18.05 16.61
N VAL A 168 -0.55 17.56 15.59
CA VAL A 168 -2.03 17.42 15.61
C VAL A 168 -2.54 16.42 16.65
N PHE A 169 -1.68 15.56 17.18
CA PHE A 169 -2.04 14.54 18.19
C PHE A 169 -1.58 14.84 19.59
N SER A 170 -1.17 16.08 19.86
CA SER A 170 -0.93 16.56 21.24
C SER A 170 -2.26 17.00 21.84
N ILE A 171 -2.96 16.08 22.52
CA ILE A 171 -4.11 16.37 23.38
C ILE A 171 -3.60 16.60 24.80
#